data_daaf90cbb71e7654d75a8ee0f32a65fb
#
_entry.id   daaf90cbb71e7654d75a8ee0f32a65fb
#
_cell.length_a   1.000
_cell.length_b   1.000
_cell.length_c   1.000
_cell.angle_alpha   90.00
_cell.angle_beta   90.00
_cell.angle_gamma   90.00
#
_symmetry.space_group_name_H-M   'P 1'
#
loop_
_entity.id
_entity.type
_entity.pdbx_description
1 polymer ?
#
loop_
_entity_poly.entity_id
_entity_poly.type
_entity_poly.pdbx_seq_one_letter_code
_entity_poly.pdbx_strand_id
1 'polypeptide(L)'
;RPSPLRRARRRVADALVLKRIRAVLGPNMRYIVSGGAPLASDLAQFYTGLGLTLLQGYGLSETTGPIAVQRIGDNPVGTVGQPMPGNFIKTAKDGEVLVRGVSVMPGYYGLPDQTRAVMPDGKWFHTGDLGSIDRRGHLTITGRKKEIIVTAGGKNVSPAVLEDSLSTHPLIAHVIVVGDQRPFVGALIALDAEMLPAWLRKHGLPVCSPTEAASLPQVRESLDRAIERANRAVSRAESIREYRIIDAVFTVENGYVTPSMKLRRSKVLADYSHEVDELYGGPAAPARERGLLRLLRRKKH
;
A
#
# COMPACT_ATOMS: atom_id res chain seq x y z
N ARG A 1 -30.85 -7.08 -0.42
CA ARG A 1 -30.82 -8.33 -1.24
C ARG A 1 -30.80 -7.94 -2.72
N PRO A 2 -30.01 -8.61 -3.61
CA PRO A 2 -29.98 -8.29 -5.03
C PRO A 2 -31.34 -8.60 -5.70
N SER A 3 -31.74 -7.76 -6.66
CA SER A 3 -32.99 -7.92 -7.41
C SER A 3 -33.04 -9.25 -8.19
N PRO A 4 -34.18 -9.79 -8.51
CA PRO A 4 -34.33 -11.04 -9.30
C PRO A 4 -33.58 -10.99 -10.62
N LEU A 5 -33.61 -9.85 -11.32
CA LEU A 5 -32.90 -9.63 -12.58
C LEU A 5 -31.37 -9.69 -12.42
N ARG A 6 -30.83 -9.12 -11.34
CA ARG A 6 -29.40 -9.21 -11.04
C ARG A 6 -28.98 -10.64 -10.73
N ARG A 7 -29.82 -11.42 -10.06
CA ARG A 7 -29.57 -12.85 -9.79
C ARG A 7 -29.56 -13.66 -11.09
N ALA A 8 -30.50 -13.44 -12.00
CA ALA A 8 -30.54 -14.11 -13.29
C ALA A 8 -29.31 -13.78 -14.14
N ARG A 9 -28.96 -12.50 -14.27
CA ARG A 9 -27.71 -12.07 -14.98
C ARG A 9 -26.48 -12.70 -14.38
N ARG A 10 -26.37 -12.78 -13.06
CA ARG A 10 -25.23 -13.43 -12.40
C ARG A 10 -25.16 -14.93 -12.70
N ARG A 11 -26.27 -15.64 -12.72
CA ARG A 11 -26.31 -17.06 -13.09
C ARG A 11 -25.84 -17.31 -14.52
N VAL A 12 -26.25 -16.48 -15.46
CA VAL A 12 -25.81 -16.56 -16.86
C VAL A 12 -24.30 -16.26 -16.95
N ALA A 13 -23.83 -15.18 -16.34
CA ALA A 13 -22.41 -14.85 -16.30
C ALA A 13 -21.58 -15.96 -15.62
N ASP A 14 -22.10 -16.56 -14.56
CA ASP A 14 -21.46 -17.68 -13.86
C ASP A 14 -21.30 -18.90 -14.77
N ALA A 15 -22.35 -19.31 -15.46
CA ALA A 15 -22.31 -20.45 -16.36
C ALA A 15 -21.36 -20.26 -17.55
N LEU A 16 -21.32 -19.06 -18.13
CA LEU A 16 -20.56 -18.78 -19.34
C LEU A 16 -19.08 -18.44 -19.10
N VAL A 17 -18.78 -17.70 -18.03
CA VAL A 17 -17.46 -17.08 -17.82
C VAL A 17 -16.88 -17.40 -16.44
N LEU A 18 -17.62 -17.08 -15.34
CA LEU A 18 -17.03 -17.10 -13.99
C LEU A 18 -16.63 -18.51 -13.56
N LYS A 19 -17.43 -19.52 -13.91
CA LYS A 19 -17.12 -20.93 -13.64
C LYS A 19 -15.82 -21.37 -14.32
N ARG A 20 -15.55 -20.89 -15.55
CA ARG A 20 -14.30 -21.20 -16.28
C ARG A 20 -13.09 -20.56 -15.61
N ILE A 21 -13.20 -19.31 -15.17
CA ILE A 21 -12.13 -18.63 -14.44
C ILE A 21 -11.83 -19.37 -13.13
N ARG A 22 -12.85 -19.72 -12.36
CA ARG A 22 -12.67 -20.50 -11.12
C ARG A 22 -12.05 -21.86 -11.35
N ALA A 23 -12.34 -22.50 -12.49
CA ALA A 23 -11.80 -23.82 -12.82
C ALA A 23 -10.27 -23.81 -12.99
N VAL A 24 -9.66 -22.67 -13.34
CA VAL A 24 -8.20 -22.49 -13.39
C VAL A 24 -7.57 -22.67 -12.01
N LEU A 25 -8.29 -22.28 -10.94
CA LEU A 25 -7.84 -22.44 -9.55
C LEU A 25 -8.11 -23.86 -8.99
N GLY A 26 -8.81 -24.69 -9.77
CA GLY A 26 -9.18 -26.04 -9.39
C GLY A 26 -10.61 -26.17 -8.84
N PRO A 27 -11.26 -27.35 -9.03
CA PRO A 27 -12.67 -27.56 -8.71
C PRO A 27 -12.96 -27.56 -7.19
N ASN A 28 -11.94 -27.79 -6.37
CA ASN A 28 -12.07 -27.91 -4.91
C ASN A 28 -11.71 -26.63 -4.16
N MET A 29 -11.37 -25.53 -4.87
CA MET A 29 -11.04 -24.26 -4.24
C MET A 29 -12.28 -23.67 -3.53
N ARG A 30 -12.19 -23.52 -2.20
CA ARG A 30 -13.27 -22.99 -1.36
C ARG A 30 -13.03 -21.55 -0.95
N TYR A 31 -11.79 -21.21 -0.60
CA TYR A 31 -11.39 -19.87 -0.18
C TYR A 31 -9.91 -19.64 -0.48
N ILE A 32 -9.55 -18.38 -0.58
CA ILE A 32 -8.19 -17.90 -0.75
C ILE A 32 -7.86 -17.07 0.49
N VAL A 33 -6.65 -17.22 1.03
CA VAL A 33 -6.15 -16.41 2.14
C VAL A 33 -5.06 -15.50 1.60
N SER A 34 -5.17 -14.19 1.87
CA SER A 34 -4.16 -13.19 1.56
C SER A 34 -3.61 -12.61 2.86
N GLY A 35 -2.29 -12.45 2.95
CA GLY A 35 -1.62 -11.87 4.11
C GLY A 35 -0.18 -11.49 3.81
N GLY A 36 0.47 -10.79 4.76
CA GLY A 36 1.86 -10.36 4.64
C GLY A 36 2.09 -9.08 3.83
N ALA A 37 1.09 -8.64 3.05
CA ALA A 37 1.09 -7.37 2.32
C ALA A 37 -0.34 -6.80 2.28
N PRO A 38 -0.51 -5.49 2.03
CA PRO A 38 -1.82 -4.91 1.77
C PRO A 38 -2.50 -5.57 0.56
N LEU A 39 -3.82 -5.66 0.61
CA LEU A 39 -4.64 -6.14 -0.49
C LEU A 39 -5.54 -5.01 -0.98
N ALA A 40 -5.35 -4.60 -2.23
CA ALA A 40 -6.17 -3.57 -2.84
C ALA A 40 -7.66 -3.95 -2.80
N SER A 41 -8.50 -3.02 -2.39
CA SER A 41 -9.96 -3.23 -2.25
C SER A 41 -10.61 -3.65 -3.57
N ASP A 42 -10.17 -3.09 -4.69
CA ASP A 42 -10.70 -3.42 -6.02
C ASP A 42 -10.38 -4.89 -6.38
N LEU A 43 -9.19 -5.37 -6.04
CA LEU A 43 -8.80 -6.77 -6.25
C LEU A 43 -9.63 -7.71 -5.36
N ALA A 44 -9.83 -7.35 -4.09
CA ALA A 44 -10.69 -8.11 -3.19
C ALA A 44 -12.14 -8.17 -3.70
N GLN A 45 -12.68 -7.06 -4.20
CA GLN A 45 -14.00 -6.99 -4.81
C GLN A 45 -14.10 -7.82 -6.08
N PHE A 46 -13.06 -7.81 -6.92
CA PHE A 46 -12.98 -8.61 -8.13
C PHE A 46 -13.10 -10.12 -7.82
N TYR A 47 -12.29 -10.65 -6.92
CA TYR A 47 -12.36 -12.06 -6.51
C TYR A 47 -13.70 -12.42 -5.87
N THR A 48 -14.24 -11.53 -5.03
CA THR A 48 -15.58 -11.70 -4.46
C THR A 48 -16.65 -11.70 -5.56
N GLY A 49 -16.50 -10.87 -6.57
CA GLY A 49 -17.35 -10.82 -7.77
C GLY A 49 -17.30 -12.12 -8.56
N LEU A 50 -16.15 -12.76 -8.67
CA LEU A 50 -15.99 -14.09 -9.27
C LEU A 50 -16.67 -15.20 -8.47
N GLY A 51 -17.14 -14.93 -7.24
CA GLY A 51 -17.74 -15.93 -6.35
C GLY A 51 -16.72 -16.71 -5.53
N LEU A 52 -15.49 -16.22 -5.42
CA LEU A 52 -14.45 -16.75 -4.54
C LEU A 52 -14.53 -16.08 -3.18
N THR A 53 -14.39 -16.86 -2.11
CA THR A 53 -14.24 -16.32 -0.76
C THR A 53 -12.79 -15.96 -0.55
N LEU A 54 -12.49 -14.65 -0.53
CA LEU A 54 -11.18 -14.14 -0.20
C LEU A 54 -11.18 -13.68 1.26
N LEU A 55 -10.24 -14.19 2.04
CA LEU A 55 -10.02 -13.84 3.43
C LEU A 55 -8.69 -13.13 3.56
N GLN A 56 -8.67 -12.03 4.29
CA GLN A 56 -7.44 -11.31 4.59
C GLN A 56 -7.03 -11.52 6.04
N GLY A 57 -5.72 -11.70 6.27
CA GLY A 57 -5.13 -11.79 7.59
C GLY A 57 -4.01 -10.76 7.78
N TYR A 58 -3.82 -10.31 9.00
CA TYR A 58 -2.77 -9.39 9.41
C TYR A 58 -1.96 -10.00 10.56
N GLY A 59 -0.65 -9.85 10.46
CA GLY A 59 0.29 -10.26 11.49
C GLY A 59 1.73 -9.94 11.07
N LEU A 60 2.63 -10.21 12.00
CA LEU A 60 4.06 -9.93 11.91
C LEU A 60 4.83 -11.19 12.31
N SER A 61 6.13 -11.23 12.08
CA SER A 61 7.00 -12.29 12.62
C SER A 61 6.92 -12.29 14.16
N GLU A 62 6.85 -11.12 14.74
CA GLU A 62 6.70 -10.88 16.18
C GLU A 62 5.37 -11.37 16.77
N THR A 63 4.38 -11.66 15.93
CA THR A 63 3.10 -12.24 16.34
C THR A 63 2.95 -13.70 15.88
N THR A 64 4.05 -14.36 15.50
CA THR A 64 4.08 -15.77 15.09
C THR A 64 3.06 -16.06 13.95
N GLY A 65 2.90 -15.11 13.03
CA GLY A 65 1.93 -15.16 11.95
C GLY A 65 0.70 -14.26 12.21
N PRO A 66 -0.49 -14.63 11.71
CA PRO A 66 -1.65 -13.76 11.76
C PRO A 66 -2.17 -13.58 13.20
N ILE A 67 -2.41 -12.33 13.59
CA ILE A 67 -3.05 -11.97 14.86
C ILE A 67 -4.51 -11.52 14.69
N ALA A 68 -4.87 -11.10 13.47
CA ALA A 68 -6.24 -10.84 13.04
C ALA A 68 -6.50 -11.53 11.70
N VAL A 69 -7.70 -12.09 11.52
CA VAL A 69 -8.10 -12.78 10.30
C VAL A 69 -9.59 -12.55 10.04
N GLN A 70 -9.96 -12.37 8.79
CA GLN A 70 -11.35 -12.37 8.35
C GLN A 70 -11.94 -13.78 8.45
N ARG A 71 -13.24 -13.86 8.68
CA ARG A 71 -13.97 -15.12 8.80
C ARG A 71 -14.89 -15.35 7.60
N ILE A 72 -15.14 -16.59 7.26
CA ILE A 72 -16.12 -16.95 6.23
C ILE A 72 -17.48 -16.38 6.63
N GLY A 73 -18.07 -15.58 5.72
CA GLY A 73 -19.35 -14.90 5.97
C GLY A 73 -19.25 -13.60 6.77
N ASP A 74 -18.06 -13.25 7.27
CA ASP A 74 -17.75 -11.99 7.94
C ASP A 74 -16.37 -11.47 7.51
N ASN A 75 -16.30 -11.06 6.23
CA ASN A 75 -15.09 -10.63 5.56
C ASN A 75 -15.27 -9.29 4.82
N PRO A 76 -15.52 -8.17 5.55
CA PRO A 76 -15.67 -6.87 4.93
C PRO A 76 -14.40 -6.47 4.17
N VAL A 77 -14.57 -6.05 2.91
CA VAL A 77 -13.45 -5.56 2.08
C VAL A 77 -12.79 -4.36 2.74
N GLY A 78 -11.45 -4.31 2.69
CA GLY A 78 -10.65 -3.25 3.30
C GLY A 78 -10.30 -3.47 4.76
N THR A 79 -10.77 -4.57 5.37
CA THR A 79 -10.38 -4.96 6.73
C THR A 79 -9.49 -6.20 6.73
N VAL A 80 -8.74 -6.40 7.80
CA VAL A 80 -7.95 -7.61 8.03
C VAL A 80 -8.63 -8.56 9.04
N GLY A 81 -9.91 -8.31 9.34
CA GLY A 81 -10.73 -9.15 10.21
C GLY A 81 -10.61 -8.79 11.69
N GLN A 82 -10.98 -9.75 12.52
CA GLN A 82 -11.03 -9.63 13.98
C GLN A 82 -9.85 -10.36 14.63
N PRO A 83 -9.49 -10.01 15.88
CA PRO A 83 -8.45 -10.74 16.61
C PRO A 83 -8.71 -12.24 16.64
N MET A 84 -7.65 -13.03 16.47
CA MET A 84 -7.71 -14.46 16.68
C MET A 84 -7.89 -14.82 18.17
N PRO A 85 -8.50 -15.94 18.50
CA PRO A 85 -8.69 -16.37 19.90
C PRO A 85 -7.40 -16.32 20.72
N GLY A 86 -7.47 -15.81 21.94
CA GLY A 86 -6.30 -15.64 22.82
C GLY A 86 -5.48 -14.39 22.55
N ASN A 87 -5.87 -13.56 21.59
CA ASN A 87 -5.19 -12.32 21.23
C ASN A 87 -6.11 -11.11 21.38
N PHE A 88 -5.53 -9.96 21.67
CA PHE A 88 -6.21 -8.69 21.87
C PHE A 88 -5.54 -7.62 21.02
N ILE A 89 -6.35 -6.75 20.43
CA ILE A 89 -5.89 -5.63 19.60
C ILE A 89 -6.58 -4.36 20.08
N LYS A 90 -5.84 -3.28 20.17
CA LYS A 90 -6.37 -1.92 20.39
C LYS A 90 -5.58 -0.92 19.56
N THR A 91 -6.10 0.29 19.41
CA THR A 91 -5.37 1.42 18.83
C THR A 91 -4.95 2.39 19.93
N ALA A 92 -3.73 2.91 19.84
CA ALA A 92 -3.24 3.99 20.69
C ALA A 92 -3.85 5.34 20.24
N LYS A 93 -3.59 6.41 21.00
CA LYS A 93 -4.10 7.77 20.70
C LYS A 93 -3.62 8.32 19.34
N ASP A 94 -2.43 7.91 18.91
CA ASP A 94 -1.83 8.28 17.62
C ASP A 94 -2.23 7.34 16.48
N GLY A 95 -3.13 6.38 16.74
CA GLY A 95 -3.61 5.41 15.77
C GLY A 95 -2.71 4.18 15.61
N GLU A 96 -1.62 4.04 16.39
CA GLU A 96 -0.78 2.85 16.33
C GLU A 96 -1.54 1.62 16.83
N VAL A 97 -1.44 0.53 16.07
CA VAL A 97 -2.01 -0.77 16.43
C VAL A 97 -1.15 -1.43 17.50
N LEU A 98 -1.75 -1.71 18.64
CA LEU A 98 -1.12 -2.40 19.76
C LEU A 98 -1.73 -3.79 19.91
N VAL A 99 -0.88 -4.79 20.07
CA VAL A 99 -1.33 -6.19 20.17
C VAL A 99 -0.80 -6.86 21.44
N ARG A 100 -1.58 -7.80 21.97
CA ARG A 100 -1.23 -8.62 23.12
C ARG A 100 -1.86 -9.99 23.00
N GLY A 101 -1.20 -11.04 23.42
CA GLY A 101 -1.79 -12.38 23.45
C GLY A 101 -0.77 -13.49 23.34
N VAL A 102 -1.30 -14.70 23.16
CA VAL A 102 -0.51 -15.95 23.16
C VAL A 102 0.42 -16.09 21.96
N SER A 103 0.15 -15.37 20.87
CA SER A 103 0.96 -15.41 19.65
C SER A 103 2.06 -14.34 19.64
N VAL A 104 2.08 -13.40 20.59
CA VAL A 104 3.10 -12.35 20.64
C VAL A 104 4.40 -12.93 21.20
N MET A 105 5.53 -12.67 20.52
CA MET A 105 6.86 -13.11 20.96
C MET A 105 7.20 -12.62 22.37
N PRO A 106 8.05 -13.34 23.13
CA PRO A 106 8.54 -12.86 24.42
C PRO A 106 9.54 -11.70 24.29
N GLY A 107 10.19 -11.55 23.13
CA GLY A 107 11.16 -10.50 22.82
C GLY A 107 12.16 -10.90 21.74
N TYR A 108 13.00 -9.95 21.37
CA TYR A 108 14.09 -10.19 20.43
C TYR A 108 15.26 -10.87 21.15
N TYR A 109 15.74 -11.98 20.60
CA TYR A 109 16.83 -12.78 21.17
C TYR A 109 18.12 -11.97 21.31
N GLY A 110 18.66 -11.88 22.53
CA GLY A 110 19.87 -11.13 22.82
C GLY A 110 19.77 -9.61 22.71
N LEU A 111 18.55 -9.04 22.48
CA LEU A 111 18.35 -7.62 22.24
C LEU A 111 17.30 -7.01 23.19
N PRO A 112 17.59 -6.94 24.51
CA PRO A 112 16.63 -6.49 25.53
C PRO A 112 16.20 -5.02 25.33
N ASP A 113 17.09 -4.16 24.82
CA ASP A 113 16.76 -2.74 24.58
C ASP A 113 15.77 -2.58 23.44
N GLN A 114 15.95 -3.35 22.37
CA GLN A 114 14.99 -3.37 21.26
C GLN A 114 13.65 -3.96 21.70
N THR A 115 13.66 -4.98 22.54
CA THR A 115 12.45 -5.54 23.13
C THR A 115 11.70 -4.49 23.96
N ARG A 116 12.40 -3.75 24.82
CA ARG A 116 11.81 -2.66 25.60
C ARG A 116 11.26 -1.53 24.73
N ALA A 117 11.91 -1.23 23.63
CA ALA A 117 11.45 -0.20 22.71
C ALA A 117 10.09 -0.52 22.05
N VAL A 118 9.80 -1.81 21.81
CA VAL A 118 8.53 -2.26 21.21
C VAL A 118 7.51 -2.80 22.22
N MET A 119 7.93 -3.07 23.46
CA MET A 119 7.06 -3.49 24.57
C MET A 119 7.42 -2.71 25.84
N PRO A 120 7.20 -1.38 25.89
CA PRO A 120 7.65 -0.53 26.99
C PRO A 120 7.00 -0.85 28.33
N ASP A 121 5.76 -1.36 28.32
CA ASP A 121 5.03 -1.79 29.51
C ASP A 121 5.11 -3.31 29.76
N GLY A 122 5.88 -4.04 28.93
CA GLY A 122 6.00 -5.50 28.99
C GLY A 122 4.71 -6.27 28.67
N LYS A 123 3.65 -5.61 28.21
CA LYS A 123 2.32 -6.20 28.01
C LYS A 123 1.80 -6.03 26.58
N TRP A 124 1.97 -4.84 26.00
CA TRP A 124 1.49 -4.53 24.67
C TRP A 124 2.66 -4.37 23.73
N PHE A 125 2.61 -5.12 22.64
CA PHE A 125 3.56 -4.99 21.54
C PHE A 125 3.11 -3.86 20.62
N HIS A 126 3.99 -2.90 20.39
CA HIS A 126 3.84 -1.77 19.49
C HIS A 126 4.23 -2.22 18.09
N THR A 127 3.24 -2.37 17.20
CA THR A 127 3.46 -2.96 15.87
C THR A 127 4.18 -2.01 14.89
N GLY A 128 4.12 -0.72 15.17
CA GLY A 128 4.53 0.33 14.23
C GLY A 128 3.57 0.50 13.06
N ASP A 129 2.49 -0.27 12.99
CA ASP A 129 1.44 -0.12 11.98
C ASP A 129 0.32 0.79 12.52
N LEU A 130 -0.29 1.58 11.65
CA LEU A 130 -1.43 2.44 11.94
C LEU A 130 -2.71 1.78 11.49
N GLY A 131 -3.78 1.99 12.24
CA GLY A 131 -5.06 1.39 11.89
C GLY A 131 -6.22 1.89 12.73
N SER A 132 -7.39 1.34 12.45
CA SER A 132 -8.63 1.61 13.20
C SER A 132 -9.44 0.33 13.38
N ILE A 133 -10.25 0.31 14.45
CA ILE A 133 -11.13 -0.82 14.77
C ILE A 133 -12.57 -0.31 14.68
N ASP A 134 -13.39 -0.98 13.89
CA ASP A 134 -14.80 -0.65 13.77
C ASP A 134 -15.64 -1.14 14.96
N ARG A 135 -16.94 -0.78 14.99
CA ARG A 135 -17.87 -1.20 16.07
C ARG A 135 -18.08 -2.71 16.16
N ARG A 136 -17.74 -3.45 15.12
CA ARG A 136 -17.83 -4.92 15.06
C ARG A 136 -16.51 -5.60 15.42
N GLY A 137 -15.48 -4.81 15.71
CA GLY A 137 -14.15 -5.30 16.07
C GLY A 137 -13.25 -5.66 14.87
N HIS A 138 -13.61 -5.27 13.63
CA HIS A 138 -12.74 -5.47 12.47
C HIS A 138 -11.63 -4.43 12.47
N LEU A 139 -10.40 -4.89 12.29
CA LEU A 139 -9.22 -4.05 12.15
C LEU A 139 -9.04 -3.67 10.67
N THR A 140 -8.79 -2.39 10.42
CA THR A 140 -8.30 -1.85 9.15
C THR A 140 -6.90 -1.31 9.37
N ILE A 141 -5.92 -1.74 8.57
CA ILE A 141 -4.56 -1.20 8.56
C ILE A 141 -4.54 -0.05 7.54
N THR A 142 -4.00 1.10 7.94
CA THR A 142 -3.97 2.31 7.10
C THR A 142 -2.57 2.76 6.71
N GLY A 143 -1.53 2.12 7.25
CA GLY A 143 -0.15 2.40 6.89
C GLY A 143 0.84 2.04 8.00
N ARG A 144 2.09 2.50 7.84
CA ARG A 144 3.16 2.34 8.81
C ARG A 144 3.57 3.67 9.41
N LYS A 145 3.73 3.72 10.73
CA LYS A 145 4.10 4.93 11.48
C LYS A 145 5.42 5.54 10.99
N LYS A 146 6.41 4.69 10.69
CA LYS A 146 7.74 5.12 10.17
C LYS A 146 7.71 5.56 8.71
N GLU A 147 6.64 5.24 7.97
CA GLU A 147 6.50 5.57 6.55
C GLU A 147 5.59 6.78 6.32
N ILE A 148 4.98 7.31 7.39
CA ILE A 148 4.16 8.52 7.28
C ILE A 148 5.04 9.67 6.78
N ILE A 149 4.59 10.26 5.68
CA ILE A 149 5.17 11.45 5.10
C ILE A 149 4.61 12.68 5.84
N VAL A 150 5.49 13.54 6.32
CA VAL A 150 5.10 14.84 6.90
C VAL A 150 5.48 15.93 5.90
N THR A 151 4.51 16.44 5.17
CA THR A 151 4.76 17.50 4.18
C THR A 151 5.29 18.79 4.85
N ALA A 152 5.89 19.67 4.07
CA ALA A 152 6.36 20.98 4.58
C ALA A 152 5.22 21.82 5.20
N GLY A 153 3.97 21.57 4.82
CA GLY A 153 2.77 22.15 5.43
C GLY A 153 2.32 21.48 6.73
N GLY A 154 3.05 20.47 7.21
CA GLY A 154 2.72 19.74 8.45
C GLY A 154 1.59 18.70 8.28
N LYS A 155 1.21 18.35 7.06
CA LYS A 155 0.18 17.33 6.82
C LYS A 155 0.80 15.94 6.87
N ASN A 156 0.23 15.05 7.67
CA ASN A 156 0.56 13.62 7.68
C ASN A 156 -0.14 12.92 6.51
N VAL A 157 0.63 12.17 5.74
CA VAL A 157 0.16 11.42 4.57
C VAL A 157 0.61 9.97 4.69
N SER A 158 -0.32 9.03 4.55
CA SER A 158 0.01 7.61 4.46
C SER A 158 0.28 7.25 3.00
N PRO A 159 1.51 6.92 2.61
CA PRO A 159 1.82 6.53 1.24
C PRO A 159 1.05 5.31 0.77
N ALA A 160 0.85 4.34 1.66
CA ALA A 160 0.25 3.06 1.36
C ALA A 160 -1.13 3.18 0.68
N VAL A 161 -1.97 4.12 1.11
CA VAL A 161 -3.31 4.32 0.52
C VAL A 161 -3.24 4.65 -0.98
N LEU A 162 -2.27 5.47 -1.37
CA LEU A 162 -2.06 5.87 -2.76
C LEU A 162 -1.31 4.77 -3.54
N GLU A 163 -0.27 4.21 -2.94
CA GLU A 163 0.56 3.15 -3.54
C GLU A 163 -0.26 1.90 -3.83
N ASP A 164 -1.09 1.45 -2.90
CA ASP A 164 -1.97 0.27 -3.07
C ASP A 164 -2.97 0.47 -4.21
N SER A 165 -3.55 1.67 -4.33
CA SER A 165 -4.46 1.99 -5.43
C SER A 165 -3.75 1.98 -6.79
N LEU A 166 -2.54 2.56 -6.86
CA LEU A 166 -1.76 2.65 -8.10
C LEU A 166 -1.19 1.32 -8.53
N SER A 167 -0.80 0.45 -7.60
CA SER A 167 -0.24 -0.89 -7.88
C SER A 167 -1.22 -1.83 -8.61
N THR A 168 -2.51 -1.49 -8.68
CA THR A 168 -3.48 -2.24 -9.48
C THR A 168 -3.43 -1.92 -10.97
N HIS A 169 -2.70 -0.88 -11.37
CA HIS A 169 -2.62 -0.45 -12.76
C HIS A 169 -1.63 -1.32 -13.55
N PRO A 170 -2.00 -1.87 -14.72
CA PRO A 170 -1.19 -2.86 -15.45
C PRO A 170 0.15 -2.34 -15.97
N LEU A 171 0.35 -1.02 -16.05
CA LEU A 171 1.62 -0.42 -16.45
C LEU A 171 2.56 -0.12 -15.26
N ILE A 172 2.13 -0.32 -14.03
CA ILE A 172 2.89 0.05 -12.84
C ILE A 172 3.45 -1.22 -12.20
N ALA A 173 4.76 -1.45 -12.31
CA ALA A 173 5.44 -2.48 -11.54
C ALA A 173 5.62 -2.05 -10.08
N HIS A 174 6.09 -0.83 -9.89
CA HIS A 174 6.29 -0.26 -8.56
C HIS A 174 5.97 1.23 -8.56
N VAL A 175 5.46 1.71 -7.43
CA VAL A 175 5.23 3.12 -7.16
C VAL A 175 5.71 3.47 -5.76
N ILE A 176 6.31 4.64 -5.62
CA ILE A 176 6.80 5.16 -4.34
C ILE A 176 6.29 6.59 -4.23
N VAL A 177 5.42 6.81 -3.26
CA VAL A 177 4.91 8.14 -2.94
C VAL A 177 5.94 8.85 -2.09
N VAL A 178 6.28 10.06 -2.47
CA VAL A 178 7.30 10.93 -1.84
C VAL A 178 6.69 12.27 -1.44
N GLY A 179 7.31 12.98 -0.50
CA GLY A 179 6.78 14.29 -0.07
C GLY A 179 7.21 14.69 1.33
N ASP A 180 8.07 13.90 1.98
CA ASP A 180 8.55 14.25 3.32
C ASP A 180 9.33 15.56 3.29
N GLN A 181 8.91 16.52 4.13
CA GLN A 181 9.42 17.89 4.16
C GLN A 181 9.34 18.64 2.80
N ARG A 182 8.54 18.16 1.85
CA ARG A 182 8.33 18.77 0.53
C ARG A 182 7.02 19.56 0.48
N PRO A 183 6.86 20.50 -0.48
CA PRO A 183 5.67 21.35 -0.58
C PRO A 183 4.39 20.61 -0.97
N PHE A 184 4.51 19.45 -1.59
CA PHE A 184 3.39 18.63 -2.02
C PHE A 184 3.79 17.14 -2.05
N VAL A 185 2.81 16.28 -2.23
CA VAL A 185 2.99 14.83 -2.40
C VAL A 185 3.25 14.54 -3.88
N GLY A 186 4.33 13.81 -4.15
CA GLY A 186 4.68 13.33 -5.47
C GLY A 186 4.83 11.82 -5.52
N ALA A 187 5.12 11.25 -6.70
CA ALA A 187 5.38 9.83 -6.87
C ALA A 187 6.49 9.53 -7.86
N LEU A 188 7.29 8.50 -7.58
CA LEU A 188 8.14 7.82 -8.55
C LEU A 188 7.42 6.56 -9.03
N ILE A 189 7.38 6.33 -10.35
CA ILE A 189 6.70 5.19 -10.97
C ILE A 189 7.69 4.43 -11.84
N ALA A 190 7.86 3.13 -11.58
CA ALA A 190 8.56 2.21 -12.45
C ALA A 190 7.54 1.45 -13.31
N LEU A 191 7.74 1.48 -14.65
CA LEU A 191 6.86 0.77 -15.58
C LEU A 191 7.10 -0.74 -15.52
N ASP A 192 6.03 -1.49 -15.72
CA ASP A 192 6.06 -2.95 -15.79
C ASP A 192 6.54 -3.40 -17.19
N ALA A 193 7.78 -3.87 -17.27
CA ALA A 193 8.40 -4.31 -18.51
C ALA A 193 7.75 -5.57 -19.11
N GLU A 194 7.11 -6.42 -18.30
CA GLU A 194 6.42 -7.63 -18.76
C GLU A 194 5.04 -7.32 -19.34
N MET A 195 4.29 -6.44 -18.67
CA MET A 195 2.94 -6.07 -19.10
C MET A 195 2.92 -5.02 -20.20
N LEU A 196 3.95 -4.18 -20.31
CA LEU A 196 4.04 -3.08 -21.24
C LEU A 196 3.84 -3.51 -22.71
N PRO A 197 4.50 -4.57 -23.24
CA PRO A 197 4.34 -4.98 -24.65
C PRO A 197 2.90 -5.38 -25.00
N ALA A 198 2.22 -6.06 -24.10
CA ALA A 198 0.82 -6.46 -24.28
C ALA A 198 -0.11 -5.24 -24.26
N TRP A 199 0.16 -4.29 -23.36
CA TRP A 199 -0.59 -3.05 -23.24
C TRP A 199 -0.44 -2.17 -24.48
N LEU A 200 0.79 -1.98 -24.98
CA LEU A 200 1.08 -1.19 -26.19
C LEU A 200 0.34 -1.76 -27.41
N ARG A 201 0.46 -3.08 -27.66
CA ARG A 201 -0.27 -3.76 -28.76
C ARG A 201 -1.77 -3.56 -28.68
N LYS A 202 -2.35 -3.66 -27.48
CA LYS A 202 -3.80 -3.44 -27.26
C LYS A 202 -4.24 -2.03 -27.63
N HIS A 203 -3.35 -1.04 -27.52
CA HIS A 203 -3.62 0.37 -27.85
C HIS A 203 -3.16 0.78 -29.25
N GLY A 204 -2.76 -0.18 -30.09
CA GLY A 204 -2.30 0.09 -31.46
C GLY A 204 -0.96 0.82 -31.55
N LEU A 205 -0.13 0.70 -30.49
CA LEU A 205 1.17 1.36 -30.39
C LEU A 205 2.31 0.37 -30.71
N PRO A 206 3.43 0.83 -31.29
CA PRO A 206 4.61 0.02 -31.47
C PRO A 206 5.17 -0.42 -30.12
N VAL A 207 5.65 -1.67 -30.05
CA VAL A 207 6.33 -2.16 -28.86
C VAL A 207 7.69 -1.48 -28.73
N CYS A 208 7.94 -0.91 -27.57
CA CYS A 208 9.17 -0.19 -27.25
C CYS A 208 9.59 -0.46 -25.80
N SER A 209 10.77 -0.01 -25.41
CA SER A 209 11.29 -0.12 -24.04
C SER A 209 10.49 0.73 -23.06
N PRO A 210 10.56 0.42 -21.73
CA PRO A 210 9.95 1.27 -20.70
C PRO A 210 10.41 2.72 -20.74
N THR A 211 11.69 2.96 -21.05
CA THR A 211 12.28 4.30 -21.17
C THR A 211 11.64 5.10 -22.30
N GLU A 212 11.48 4.48 -23.48
CA GLU A 212 10.80 5.09 -24.62
C GLU A 212 9.31 5.29 -24.35
N ALA A 213 8.66 4.28 -23.76
CA ALA A 213 7.25 4.33 -23.39
C ALA A 213 6.91 5.45 -22.41
N ALA A 214 7.84 5.81 -21.52
CA ALA A 214 7.67 6.92 -20.57
C ALA A 214 7.40 8.28 -21.26
N SER A 215 7.79 8.43 -22.53
CA SER A 215 7.57 9.63 -23.33
C SER A 215 6.25 9.62 -24.10
N LEU A 216 5.60 8.45 -24.24
CA LEU A 216 4.37 8.30 -25.02
C LEU A 216 3.18 9.00 -24.35
N PRO A 217 2.46 9.87 -25.08
CA PRO A 217 1.28 10.56 -24.52
C PRO A 217 0.23 9.60 -23.96
N GLN A 218 -0.02 8.48 -24.64
CA GLN A 218 -1.03 7.49 -24.25
C GLN A 218 -0.68 6.78 -22.94
N VAL A 219 0.62 6.52 -22.68
CA VAL A 219 1.11 5.97 -21.43
C VAL A 219 0.89 6.98 -20.31
N ARG A 220 1.30 8.23 -20.51
CA ARG A 220 1.11 9.32 -19.54
C ARG A 220 -0.36 9.53 -19.20
N GLU A 221 -1.22 9.65 -20.21
CA GLU A 221 -2.68 9.76 -20.02
C GLU A 221 -3.28 8.59 -19.22
N SER A 222 -2.77 7.38 -19.41
CA SER A 222 -3.21 6.21 -18.66
C SER A 222 -2.80 6.30 -17.19
N LEU A 223 -1.57 6.76 -16.92
CA LEU A 223 -1.07 6.99 -15.56
C LEU A 223 -1.78 8.16 -14.88
N ASP A 224 -2.04 9.27 -15.61
CA ASP A 224 -2.78 10.43 -15.09
C ASP A 224 -4.16 10.01 -14.58
N ARG A 225 -4.90 9.21 -15.38
CA ARG A 225 -6.20 8.64 -14.97
C ARG A 225 -6.08 7.71 -13.75
N ALA A 226 -4.97 6.98 -13.62
CA ALA A 226 -4.74 6.14 -12.45
C ALA A 226 -4.50 6.99 -11.19
N ILE A 227 -3.68 8.03 -11.30
CA ILE A 227 -3.39 8.99 -10.22
C ILE A 227 -4.65 9.73 -9.81
N GLU A 228 -5.47 10.21 -10.75
CA GLU A 228 -6.75 10.84 -10.44
C GLU A 228 -7.68 9.90 -9.65
N ARG A 229 -7.73 8.62 -10.01
CA ARG A 229 -8.52 7.63 -9.26
C ARG A 229 -7.99 7.44 -7.84
N ALA A 230 -6.67 7.27 -7.68
CA ALA A 230 -6.04 7.12 -6.37
C ALA A 230 -6.27 8.36 -5.49
N ASN A 231 -6.17 9.56 -6.06
CA ASN A 231 -6.38 10.82 -5.37
C ASN A 231 -7.81 11.01 -4.85
N ARG A 232 -8.81 10.33 -5.40
CA ARG A 232 -10.20 10.38 -4.87
C ARG A 232 -10.36 9.74 -3.49
N ALA A 233 -9.42 8.89 -3.09
CA ALA A 233 -9.45 8.22 -1.78
C ALA A 233 -8.86 9.06 -0.64
N VAL A 234 -8.24 10.20 -0.96
CA VAL A 234 -7.51 11.04 -0.01
C VAL A 234 -7.93 12.51 -0.11
N SER A 235 -7.54 13.32 0.86
CA SER A 235 -7.79 14.77 0.79
C SER A 235 -6.88 15.45 -0.24
N ARG A 236 -7.26 16.67 -0.68
CA ARG A 236 -6.45 17.46 -1.63
C ARG A 236 -5.00 17.69 -1.16
N ALA A 237 -4.77 17.81 0.13
CA ALA A 237 -3.44 17.99 0.70
C ALA A 237 -2.58 16.71 0.68
N GLU A 238 -3.22 15.56 0.58
CA GLU A 238 -2.60 14.22 0.51
C GLU A 238 -2.45 13.72 -0.93
N SER A 239 -3.08 14.40 -1.89
CA SER A 239 -3.12 14.02 -3.31
C SER A 239 -1.75 14.14 -3.96
N ILE A 240 -1.38 13.15 -4.79
CA ILE A 240 -0.22 13.23 -5.69
C ILE A 240 -0.48 14.35 -6.68
N ARG A 241 0.43 15.34 -6.74
CA ARG A 241 0.36 16.47 -7.67
C ARG A 241 1.24 16.29 -8.89
N GLU A 242 2.40 15.67 -8.70
CA GLU A 242 3.40 15.45 -9.73
C GLU A 242 3.94 14.03 -9.61
N TYR A 243 4.32 13.44 -10.72
CA TYR A 243 5.00 12.15 -10.72
C TYR A 243 6.12 12.10 -11.76
N ARG A 244 7.05 11.21 -11.53
CA ARG A 244 8.13 10.93 -12.46
C ARG A 244 8.15 9.44 -12.79
N ILE A 245 8.23 9.11 -14.07
CA ILE A 245 8.51 7.76 -14.52
C ILE A 245 10.03 7.58 -14.46
N ILE A 246 10.47 6.58 -13.72
CA ILE A 246 11.88 6.23 -13.56
C ILE A 246 12.22 4.99 -14.38
N ASP A 247 13.42 4.97 -14.95
CA ASP A 247 13.96 3.79 -15.61
C ASP A 247 14.55 2.87 -14.54
N ALA A 248 13.71 2.01 -13.99
CA ALA A 248 14.05 1.16 -12.87
C ALA A 248 13.41 -0.22 -12.98
N VAL A 249 14.19 -1.24 -12.70
CA VAL A 249 13.72 -2.61 -12.47
C VAL A 249 14.11 -3.00 -11.06
N PHE A 250 13.14 -3.25 -10.21
CA PHE A 250 13.37 -3.59 -8.81
C PHE A 250 13.22 -5.10 -8.61
N THR A 251 14.31 -5.76 -8.25
CA THR A 251 14.36 -7.21 -8.04
C THR A 251 15.00 -7.55 -6.69
N VAL A 252 14.95 -8.84 -6.34
CA VAL A 252 15.65 -9.37 -5.15
C VAL A 252 17.16 -9.32 -5.37
N GLU A 253 17.62 -9.61 -6.61
CA GLU A 253 19.04 -9.68 -6.97
C GLU A 253 19.72 -8.33 -6.86
N ASN A 254 19.06 -7.24 -7.26
CA ASN A 254 19.62 -5.88 -7.14
C ASN A 254 19.35 -5.25 -5.76
N GLY A 255 18.69 -5.99 -4.89
CA GLY A 255 18.50 -5.63 -3.48
C GLY A 255 17.44 -4.56 -3.22
N TYR A 256 16.63 -4.17 -4.22
CA TYR A 256 15.51 -3.25 -4.02
C TYR A 256 14.27 -3.93 -3.47
N VAL A 257 14.15 -5.24 -3.67
CA VAL A 257 13.03 -6.05 -3.16
C VAL A 257 13.59 -7.09 -2.19
N THR A 258 12.89 -7.36 -1.12
CA THR A 258 13.24 -8.45 -0.19
C THR A 258 12.85 -9.81 -0.77
N PRO A 259 13.39 -10.95 -0.26
CA PRO A 259 12.92 -12.28 -0.66
C PRO A 259 11.43 -12.52 -0.43
N SER A 260 10.81 -11.75 0.48
CA SER A 260 9.35 -11.75 0.70
C SER A 260 8.60 -10.77 -0.22
N MET A 261 9.23 -10.31 -1.31
CA MET A 261 8.67 -9.43 -2.33
C MET A 261 8.23 -8.05 -1.80
N LYS A 262 8.87 -7.55 -0.73
CA LYS A 262 8.63 -6.20 -0.18
C LYS A 262 9.67 -5.22 -0.69
N LEU A 263 9.23 -4.06 -1.18
CA LEU A 263 10.11 -2.99 -1.63
C LEU A 263 10.91 -2.40 -0.46
N ARG A 264 12.22 -2.25 -0.65
CA ARG A 264 13.13 -1.57 0.31
C ARG A 264 13.09 -0.07 0.05
N ARG A 265 12.04 0.58 0.54
CA ARG A 265 11.75 2.00 0.33
C ARG A 265 12.94 2.90 0.60
N SER A 266 13.65 2.70 1.72
CA SER A 266 14.82 3.52 2.09
C SER A 266 15.94 3.45 1.07
N LYS A 267 16.22 2.26 0.51
CA LYS A 267 17.23 2.08 -0.54
C LYS A 267 16.81 2.80 -1.82
N VAL A 268 15.56 2.64 -2.26
CA VAL A 268 15.06 3.32 -3.45
C VAL A 268 15.16 4.83 -3.30
N LEU A 269 14.71 5.39 -2.16
CA LEU A 269 14.76 6.82 -1.91
C LEU A 269 16.19 7.37 -1.83
N ALA A 270 17.17 6.56 -1.41
CA ALA A 270 18.58 6.97 -1.40
C ALA A 270 19.15 6.98 -2.83
N ASP A 271 18.92 5.92 -3.59
CA ASP A 271 19.52 5.73 -4.91
C ASP A 271 18.86 6.62 -5.99
N TYR A 272 17.56 6.92 -5.84
CA TYR A 272 16.77 7.80 -6.73
C TYR A 272 16.51 9.20 -6.13
N SER A 273 17.40 9.65 -5.25
CA SER A 273 17.27 10.97 -4.60
C SER A 273 17.31 12.13 -5.62
N HIS A 274 18.07 11.98 -6.70
CA HIS A 274 18.13 12.96 -7.78
C HIS A 274 16.78 13.14 -8.47
N GLU A 275 16.12 12.04 -8.83
CA GLU A 275 14.78 12.02 -9.46
C GLU A 275 13.72 12.61 -8.53
N VAL A 276 13.85 12.33 -7.22
CA VAL A 276 13.00 12.98 -6.21
C VAL A 276 13.24 14.49 -6.20
N ASP A 277 14.50 14.95 -6.20
CA ASP A 277 14.83 16.37 -6.19
C ASP A 277 14.35 17.10 -7.45
N GLU A 278 14.51 16.48 -8.62
CA GLU A 278 14.03 17.03 -9.89
C GLU A 278 12.50 17.19 -9.90
N LEU A 279 11.75 16.26 -9.26
CA LEU A 279 10.29 16.35 -9.14
C LEU A 279 9.85 17.64 -8.43
N TYR A 280 10.71 18.19 -7.55
CA TYR A 280 10.43 19.40 -6.77
C TYR A 280 11.19 20.65 -7.28
N GLY A 281 11.85 20.55 -8.43
CA GLY A 281 12.61 21.66 -9.01
C GLY A 281 13.96 21.92 -8.33
N GLY A 282 14.56 20.90 -7.71
CA GLY A 282 15.86 20.90 -7.08
C GLY A 282 15.89 20.39 -5.63
N PRO A 283 17.07 20.27 -5.02
CA PRO A 283 17.22 19.67 -3.69
C PRO A 283 16.46 20.44 -2.61
N ALA A 284 15.92 19.72 -1.62
CA ALA A 284 15.26 20.34 -0.46
C ALA A 284 16.28 21.13 0.35
N ALA A 285 15.96 22.37 0.67
CA ALA A 285 16.79 23.17 1.58
C ALA A 285 16.95 22.45 2.94
N PRO A 286 18.18 22.31 3.47
CA PRO A 286 18.43 21.59 4.71
C PRO A 286 17.63 22.21 5.87
N ALA A 287 17.10 21.35 6.74
CA ALA A 287 16.17 21.73 7.83
C ALA A 287 16.77 22.81 8.79
N ARG A 288 18.10 22.89 8.88
CA ARG A 288 18.82 23.92 9.70
C ARG A 288 18.68 25.35 9.20
N GLU A 289 18.59 25.59 7.88
CA GLU A 289 18.50 26.97 7.35
C GLU A 289 17.09 27.57 7.54
N ARG A 290 16.05 26.74 7.63
CA ARG A 290 14.66 27.22 7.81
C ARG A 290 14.40 27.79 9.21
N GLY A 291 15.11 27.30 10.23
CA GLY A 291 15.08 27.86 11.58
C GLY A 291 15.65 29.30 11.62
N LEU A 292 16.74 29.53 10.90
CA LEU A 292 17.41 30.84 10.83
C LEU A 292 16.57 31.88 10.07
N LEU A 293 15.97 31.48 8.93
CA LEU A 293 15.10 32.36 8.13
C LEU A 293 13.80 32.73 8.86
N ARG A 294 13.23 31.80 9.67
CA ARG A 294 12.07 32.11 10.52
C ARG A 294 12.42 33.09 11.66
N LEU A 295 13.61 32.99 12.25
CA LEU A 295 14.10 33.89 13.29
C LEU A 295 14.41 35.30 12.72
N LEU A 296 14.95 35.38 11.52
CA LEU A 296 15.23 36.64 10.84
C LEU A 296 13.98 37.41 10.38
N ARG A 297 12.90 36.66 9.97
CA ARG A 297 11.61 37.29 9.63
C ARG A 297 10.84 37.80 10.86
N ARG A 298 11.02 37.20 12.07
CA ARG A 298 10.39 37.67 13.31
C ARG A 298 11.06 38.92 13.90
N LYS A 299 12.25 39.31 13.46
CA LYS A 299 12.94 40.52 13.92
C LYS A 299 12.69 41.78 13.03
N LYS A 300 11.79 41.65 12.01
CA LYS A 300 11.43 42.78 11.12
C LYS A 300 9.96 43.22 11.25
N HIS A 301 9.30 42.86 12.34
CA HIS A 301 7.99 43.41 12.73
C HIS A 301 8.00 43.85 14.17
#